data_bd570a4561d8061213d7c4d59a5b4359
#
_entry.id   bd570a4561d8061213d7c4d59a5b4359
#
_cell.length_a   1.000
_cell.length_b   1.000
_cell.length_c   1.000
_cell.angle_alpha   90.00
_cell.angle_beta   90.00
_cell.angle_gamma   90.00
#
_symmetry.space_group_name_H-M   'P 1'
#
loop_
_entity.id
_entity.type
_entity.pdbx_description
1 polymer ?
#
loop_
_entity_poly.entity_id
_entity_poly.type
_entity_poly.pdbx_seq_one_letter_code
_entity_poly.pdbx_strand_id
1 'polypeptide(L)'
;MAFVQVVRRSMRPEEYTDLRAGWLKRFLYESKYEITDIEITDARQTGENTYEYYPGGYRRLKKGDIYFTPDGTVFFKAKVTVPKEMQGKELWLSMWTAAEIIVKVNGVYVGGMDPNRDRVLLSPYIDSGELLIEMEGYNRSKPDDERNPDSMKLKGCRQEFQGLYLATVNQDALSLFYDLQLLLDVSKSTYFNEDYRKFLNQELNNALNEIDFETLRECIGQNQESPSMEREKYEYVNEGIRAASAYIEKHIYENGDFRGSGNVALVGHSHLDIAYYWRRIH
;
A
#
# COMPACT_ATOMS: atom_id res chain seq x y z
N MET A 1 24.29 3.58 19.44
CA MET A 1 23.80 4.88 19.97
C MET A 1 24.37 6.11 19.27
N ALA A 2 25.69 6.23 18.99
CA ALA A 2 26.27 7.44 18.38
C ALA A 2 25.75 7.78 16.97
N PHE A 3 25.47 6.79 16.12
CA PHE A 3 25.02 6.99 14.74
C PHE A 3 23.60 7.59 14.65
N VAL A 4 22.69 7.20 15.56
CA VAL A 4 21.31 7.72 15.60
C VAL A 4 21.28 9.19 16.03
N GLN A 5 22.17 9.61 16.94
CA GLN A 5 22.26 11.01 17.36
C GLN A 5 22.82 11.93 16.30
N VAL A 6 23.76 11.48 15.47
CA VAL A 6 24.32 12.27 14.38
C VAL A 6 23.28 12.50 13.27
N VAL A 7 22.48 11.46 12.93
CA VAL A 7 21.41 11.60 11.94
C VAL A 7 20.33 12.57 12.41
N ARG A 8 19.93 12.52 13.68
CA ARG A 8 18.92 13.43 14.24
C ARG A 8 19.32 14.92 14.19
N ARG A 9 20.63 15.23 14.20
CA ARG A 9 21.11 16.63 14.16
C ARG A 9 21.22 17.23 12.76
N SER A 10 21.18 16.41 11.72
CA SER A 10 21.36 16.85 10.33
C SER A 10 20.06 16.85 9.51
N MET A 11 19.01 16.22 10.01
CA MET A 11 17.72 16.14 9.29
C MET A 11 16.87 17.37 9.58
N ARG A 12 16.22 17.89 8.54
CA ARG A 12 15.18 18.91 8.70
C ARG A 12 13.95 18.31 9.40
N PRO A 13 13.14 19.13 10.09
CA PRO A 13 11.95 18.64 10.80
C PRO A 13 11.01 17.81 9.92
N GLU A 14 10.75 18.27 8.71
CA GLU A 14 9.90 17.56 7.74
C GLU A 14 10.49 16.20 7.31
N GLU A 15 11.81 16.11 7.14
CA GLU A 15 12.48 14.84 6.80
C GLU A 15 12.39 13.83 7.96
N TYR A 16 12.43 14.32 9.18
CA TYR A 16 12.27 13.47 10.35
C TYR A 16 10.82 13.00 10.52
N THR A 17 9.86 13.84 10.19
CA THR A 17 8.43 13.47 10.16
C THR A 17 8.16 12.43 9.07
N ASP A 18 8.72 12.61 7.86
CA ASP A 18 8.64 11.62 6.77
C ASP A 18 9.21 10.25 7.18
N LEU A 19 10.35 10.24 7.86
CA LEU A 19 10.96 9.00 8.35
C LEU A 19 10.05 8.27 9.32
N ARG A 20 9.45 8.99 10.28
CA ARG A 20 8.53 8.41 11.28
C ARG A 20 7.23 7.92 10.63
N ALA A 21 6.68 8.66 9.69
CA ALA A 21 5.54 8.22 8.87
C ALA A 21 5.86 6.93 8.08
N GLY A 22 7.09 6.82 7.56
CA GLY A 22 7.58 5.60 6.92
C GLY A 22 7.65 4.38 7.85
N TRP A 23 7.95 4.57 9.14
CA TRP A 23 7.89 3.49 10.12
C TRP A 23 6.43 3.12 10.46
N LEU A 24 5.55 4.10 10.59
CA LEU A 24 4.12 3.86 10.80
C LEU A 24 3.52 3.06 9.63
N LYS A 25 3.90 3.36 8.38
CA LYS A 25 3.48 2.59 7.20
C LYS A 25 3.77 1.09 7.33
N ARG A 26 4.87 0.72 7.99
CA ARG A 26 5.22 -0.69 8.22
C ARG A 26 4.38 -1.33 9.33
N PHE A 27 3.77 -0.53 10.20
CA PHE A 27 2.89 -0.97 11.28
C PHE A 27 1.41 -1.08 10.86
N LEU A 28 1.09 -0.78 9.59
CA LEU A 28 -0.29 -0.80 9.07
C LEU A 28 -0.93 -2.19 9.11
N TYR A 29 -0.14 -3.26 9.06
CA TYR A 29 -0.67 -4.61 9.07
C TYR A 29 -0.63 -5.19 10.48
N GLU A 30 -1.82 -5.53 11.01
CA GLU A 30 -1.96 -6.21 12.30
C GLU A 30 -1.52 -7.69 12.20
N SER A 31 -1.92 -8.35 11.12
CA SER A 31 -1.48 -9.70 10.80
C SER A 31 -1.44 -9.94 9.29
N LYS A 32 -0.57 -10.85 8.87
CA LYS A 32 -0.47 -11.33 7.50
C LYS A 32 -0.41 -12.86 7.48
N TYR A 33 -1.15 -13.45 6.57
CA TYR A 33 -1.13 -14.88 6.30
C TYR A 33 -0.72 -15.11 4.85
N GLU A 34 0.40 -15.79 4.63
CA GLU A 34 0.91 -16.07 3.28
C GLU A 34 0.06 -17.13 2.58
N ILE A 35 -0.40 -16.80 1.38
CA ILE A 35 -1.09 -17.72 0.50
C ILE A 35 -0.05 -18.45 -0.34
N THR A 36 0.09 -19.75 -0.13
CA THR A 36 1.12 -20.57 -0.78
C THR A 36 0.60 -21.45 -1.91
N ASP A 37 -0.71 -21.67 -1.98
CA ASP A 37 -1.34 -22.43 -3.07
C ASP A 37 -1.73 -21.49 -4.21
N ILE A 38 -0.72 -21.13 -5.02
CA ILE A 38 -0.84 -20.19 -6.11
C ILE A 38 -0.33 -20.83 -7.39
N GLU A 39 -1.12 -20.71 -8.45
CA GLU A 39 -0.75 -21.10 -9.79
C GLU A 39 -0.84 -19.90 -10.73
N ILE A 40 0.04 -19.84 -11.71
CA ILE A 40 0.06 -18.82 -12.76
C ILE A 40 0.15 -19.43 -14.14
N THR A 41 -0.39 -18.71 -15.11
CA THR A 41 -0.17 -18.98 -16.53
C THR A 41 -0.01 -17.67 -17.28
N ASP A 42 0.82 -17.68 -18.30
CA ASP A 42 1.06 -16.52 -19.14
C ASP A 42 0.27 -16.63 -20.44
N ALA A 43 -0.18 -15.48 -20.94
CA ALA A 43 -0.92 -15.40 -22.19
C ALA A 43 -0.61 -14.08 -22.92
N ARG A 44 -0.89 -14.09 -24.21
CA ARG A 44 -0.90 -12.90 -25.06
C ARG A 44 -2.35 -12.55 -25.37
N GLN A 45 -2.73 -11.32 -25.13
CA GLN A 45 -4.04 -10.86 -25.56
C GLN A 45 -4.07 -10.67 -27.07
N THR A 46 -5.05 -11.23 -27.72
CA THR A 46 -5.24 -11.21 -29.19
C THR A 46 -6.45 -10.40 -29.62
N GLY A 47 -7.36 -10.08 -28.69
CA GLY A 47 -8.55 -9.29 -28.94
C GLY A 47 -9.27 -9.01 -27.63
N GLU A 48 -10.44 -8.40 -27.69
CA GLU A 48 -11.25 -8.13 -26.50
C GLU A 48 -11.61 -9.44 -25.79
N ASN A 49 -11.15 -9.57 -24.54
CA ASN A 49 -11.34 -10.79 -23.71
C ASN A 49 -10.90 -12.11 -24.37
N THR A 50 -9.97 -12.02 -25.35
CA THR A 50 -9.45 -13.19 -26.06
C THR A 50 -7.95 -13.32 -25.87
N TYR A 51 -7.51 -14.54 -25.51
CA TYR A 51 -6.12 -14.79 -25.09
C TYR A 51 -5.58 -16.03 -25.80
N GLU A 52 -4.32 -15.92 -26.22
CA GLU A 52 -3.50 -17.05 -26.65
C GLU A 52 -2.55 -17.41 -25.51
N TYR A 53 -2.81 -18.56 -24.88
CA TYR A 53 -2.00 -19.01 -23.74
C TYR A 53 -0.67 -19.56 -24.23
N TYR A 54 0.41 -19.24 -23.55
CA TYR A 54 1.71 -19.81 -23.85
C TYR A 54 1.77 -21.29 -23.46
N PRO A 55 2.62 -22.08 -24.17
CA PRO A 55 2.79 -23.49 -23.89
C PRO A 55 3.26 -23.73 -22.43
N GLY A 56 2.74 -24.78 -21.81
CA GLY A 56 3.10 -25.16 -20.44
C GLY A 56 1.94 -25.07 -19.44
N GLY A 57 0.90 -24.31 -19.75
CA GLY A 57 -0.27 -24.19 -18.89
C GLY A 57 0.01 -23.53 -17.54
N TYR A 58 -0.80 -23.86 -16.54
CA TYR A 58 -0.61 -23.37 -15.18
C TYR A 58 0.61 -24.01 -14.51
N ARG A 59 1.40 -23.19 -13.84
CA ARG A 59 2.54 -23.58 -13.02
C ARG A 59 2.44 -23.00 -11.63
N ARG A 60 2.95 -23.70 -10.63
CA ARG A 60 3.03 -23.17 -9.26
C ARG A 60 3.96 -21.96 -9.20
N LEU A 61 3.56 -20.95 -8.43
CA LEU A 61 4.33 -19.75 -8.15
C LEU A 61 4.78 -19.77 -6.70
N LYS A 62 6.07 -19.54 -6.46
CA LYS A 62 6.68 -19.47 -5.13
C LYS A 62 7.37 -18.13 -4.93
N LYS A 63 7.45 -17.70 -3.71
CA LYS A 63 8.23 -16.51 -3.33
C LYS A 63 9.67 -16.64 -3.83
N GLY A 64 10.15 -15.58 -4.48
CA GLY A 64 11.46 -15.55 -5.16
C GLY A 64 11.40 -15.96 -6.65
N ASP A 65 10.31 -16.56 -7.12
CA ASP A 65 10.17 -16.87 -8.54
C ASP A 65 10.05 -15.59 -9.37
N ILE A 66 10.70 -15.62 -10.52
CA ILE A 66 10.54 -14.55 -11.51
C ILE A 66 9.34 -14.87 -12.38
N TYR A 67 8.45 -13.93 -12.52
CA TYR A 67 7.25 -14.04 -13.33
C TYR A 67 7.06 -12.82 -14.22
N PHE A 68 6.09 -12.84 -15.08
CA PHE A 68 5.78 -11.91 -16.16
C PHE A 68 6.61 -12.07 -17.43
N THR A 69 5.87 -12.26 -18.50
CA THR A 69 6.36 -12.07 -19.87
C THR A 69 6.17 -10.61 -20.26
N PRO A 70 7.20 -9.92 -20.75
CA PRO A 70 7.05 -8.56 -21.26
C PRO A 70 5.92 -8.46 -22.30
N ASP A 71 5.07 -7.46 -22.15
CA ASP A 71 3.92 -7.22 -23.04
C ASP A 71 2.90 -8.37 -23.03
N GLY A 72 2.86 -9.12 -21.95
CA GLY A 72 1.99 -10.25 -21.74
C GLY A 72 0.98 -10.03 -20.62
N THR A 73 -0.01 -10.90 -20.62
CA THR A 73 -0.97 -11.03 -19.53
C THR A 73 -0.60 -12.24 -18.69
N VAL A 74 -0.66 -12.11 -17.39
CA VAL A 74 -0.51 -13.22 -16.46
C VAL A 74 -1.82 -13.44 -15.70
N PHE A 75 -2.25 -14.68 -15.63
CA PHE A 75 -3.39 -15.09 -14.84
C PHE A 75 -2.91 -15.83 -13.60
N PHE A 76 -3.45 -15.43 -12.43
CA PHE A 76 -3.20 -16.10 -11.16
C PHE A 76 -4.46 -16.81 -10.72
N LYS A 77 -4.26 -17.98 -10.10
CA LYS A 77 -5.29 -18.67 -9.33
C LYS A 77 -4.72 -19.02 -7.97
N ALA A 78 -5.45 -18.69 -6.93
CA ALA A 78 -5.07 -19.07 -5.58
C ALA A 78 -6.30 -19.53 -4.80
N LYS A 79 -6.07 -20.49 -3.90
CA LYS A 79 -7.10 -20.93 -2.95
C LYS A 79 -6.57 -20.75 -1.54
N VAL A 80 -7.41 -20.25 -0.66
CA VAL A 80 -7.07 -20.07 0.73
C VAL A 80 -8.29 -20.18 1.61
N THR A 81 -8.13 -20.82 2.76
CA THR A 81 -9.12 -20.77 3.85
C THR A 81 -8.71 -19.65 4.80
N VAL A 82 -9.63 -18.74 5.08
CA VAL A 82 -9.37 -17.63 6.02
C VAL A 82 -9.01 -18.21 7.39
N PRO A 83 -7.82 -17.89 7.92
CA PRO A 83 -7.39 -18.33 9.24
C PRO A 83 -8.40 -17.92 10.32
N LYS A 84 -8.58 -18.77 11.34
CA LYS A 84 -9.59 -18.53 12.40
C LYS A 84 -9.39 -17.20 13.12
N GLU A 85 -8.14 -16.83 13.34
CA GLU A 85 -7.74 -15.57 14.00
C GLU A 85 -8.02 -14.31 13.16
N MET A 86 -8.28 -14.49 11.87
CA MET A 86 -8.65 -13.41 10.94
C MET A 86 -10.15 -13.35 10.66
N GLN A 87 -10.92 -14.37 11.04
CA GLN A 87 -12.37 -14.40 10.79
C GLN A 87 -13.08 -13.30 11.60
N GLY A 88 -14.03 -12.64 10.96
CA GLY A 88 -14.77 -11.52 11.55
C GLY A 88 -14.02 -10.20 11.61
N LYS A 89 -12.79 -10.15 11.11
CA LYS A 89 -12.01 -8.92 10.95
C LYS A 89 -12.12 -8.38 9.54
N GLU A 90 -11.78 -7.12 9.35
CA GLU A 90 -11.64 -6.55 8.02
C GLU A 90 -10.42 -7.15 7.30
N LEU A 91 -10.69 -7.82 6.18
CA LEU A 91 -9.68 -8.56 5.41
C LEU A 91 -9.29 -7.82 4.15
N TRP A 92 -8.01 -7.85 3.88
CA TRP A 92 -7.38 -7.32 2.68
C TRP A 92 -6.56 -8.42 1.98
N LEU A 93 -6.55 -8.37 0.66
CA LEU A 93 -5.56 -9.09 -0.14
C LEU A 93 -4.40 -8.14 -0.43
N SER A 94 -3.18 -8.55 -0.15
CA SER A 94 -1.98 -7.71 -0.35
C SER A 94 -0.94 -8.45 -1.19
N MET A 95 -0.42 -7.76 -2.21
CA MET A 95 0.67 -8.24 -3.05
C MET A 95 1.42 -7.04 -3.63
N TRP A 96 2.74 -7.03 -3.50
CA TRP A 96 3.53 -6.06 -4.25
C TRP A 96 3.59 -6.45 -5.73
N THR A 97 3.30 -5.50 -6.60
CA THR A 97 3.36 -5.69 -8.06
C THR A 97 3.83 -4.42 -8.74
N ALA A 98 4.57 -4.54 -9.84
CA ALA A 98 4.84 -3.44 -10.75
C ALA A 98 3.88 -3.43 -11.97
N ALA A 99 2.94 -4.36 -12.01
CA ALA A 99 1.91 -4.47 -13.04
C ALA A 99 0.56 -3.93 -12.55
N GLU A 100 -0.35 -3.76 -13.47
CA GLU A 100 -1.74 -3.46 -13.19
C GLU A 100 -2.51 -4.79 -13.14
N ILE A 101 -3.14 -5.05 -12.01
CA ILE A 101 -3.80 -6.33 -11.73
C ILE A 101 -5.26 -6.06 -11.35
N ILE A 102 -6.18 -6.72 -12.01
CA ILE A 102 -7.56 -6.81 -11.57
C ILE A 102 -7.76 -8.07 -10.73
N VAL A 103 -8.54 -7.96 -9.67
CA VAL A 103 -8.77 -9.03 -8.69
C VAL A 103 -10.22 -9.45 -8.68
N LYS A 104 -10.43 -10.75 -8.72
CA LYS A 104 -11.74 -11.40 -8.57
C LYS A 104 -11.67 -12.40 -7.42
N VAL A 105 -12.66 -12.38 -6.54
CA VAL A 105 -12.78 -13.34 -5.43
C VAL A 105 -14.14 -14.00 -5.52
N ASN A 106 -14.15 -15.33 -5.47
CA ASN A 106 -15.37 -16.15 -5.62
C ASN A 106 -16.26 -15.73 -6.82
N GLY A 107 -15.61 -15.34 -7.92
CA GLY A 107 -16.28 -14.91 -9.14
C GLY A 107 -16.69 -13.43 -9.18
N VAL A 108 -16.50 -12.65 -8.12
CA VAL A 108 -16.87 -11.23 -8.04
C VAL A 108 -15.62 -10.36 -8.17
N TYR A 109 -15.66 -9.33 -9.01
CA TYR A 109 -14.61 -8.31 -9.09
C TYR A 109 -14.62 -7.46 -7.84
N VAL A 110 -13.47 -7.41 -7.15
CA VAL A 110 -13.33 -6.72 -5.86
C VAL A 110 -12.48 -5.46 -5.95
N GLY A 111 -11.69 -5.31 -7.00
CA GLY A 111 -10.83 -4.14 -7.21
C GLY A 111 -9.59 -4.47 -8.01
N GLY A 112 -8.58 -3.64 -7.88
CA GLY A 112 -7.30 -3.81 -8.56
C GLY A 112 -6.11 -3.40 -7.69
N MET A 113 -4.93 -3.90 -8.07
CA MET A 113 -3.65 -3.54 -7.48
C MET A 113 -2.71 -3.01 -8.57
N ASP A 114 -1.86 -2.09 -8.19
CA ASP A 114 -0.85 -1.47 -9.04
C ASP A 114 0.39 -1.09 -8.20
N PRO A 115 1.45 -0.51 -8.77
CA PRO A 115 2.64 -0.11 -8.01
C PRO A 115 2.39 0.87 -6.84
N ASN A 116 1.25 1.57 -6.85
CA ASN A 116 0.87 2.55 -5.82
C ASN A 116 -0.19 1.99 -4.85
N ARG A 117 -0.84 0.88 -5.22
CA ARG A 117 -1.92 0.23 -4.48
C ARG A 117 -1.62 -1.25 -4.33
N ASP A 118 -0.93 -1.59 -3.26
CA ASP A 118 -0.44 -2.94 -2.96
C ASP A 118 -1.48 -3.85 -2.30
N ARG A 119 -2.75 -3.39 -2.21
CA ARG A 119 -3.82 -4.13 -1.52
C ARG A 119 -5.21 -3.79 -2.02
N VAL A 120 -6.13 -4.74 -1.84
CA VAL A 120 -7.56 -4.59 -2.13
C VAL A 120 -8.39 -5.13 -0.97
N LEU A 121 -9.48 -4.43 -0.64
CA LEU A 121 -10.40 -4.82 0.44
C LEU A 121 -11.25 -6.03 0.01
N LEU A 122 -11.29 -7.05 0.84
CA LEU A 122 -12.04 -8.28 0.58
C LEU A 122 -13.34 -8.40 1.37
N SER A 123 -13.41 -7.83 2.57
CA SER A 123 -14.51 -8.05 3.53
C SER A 123 -15.92 -7.89 2.96
N PRO A 124 -16.23 -6.92 2.06
CA PRO A 124 -17.58 -6.80 1.50
C PRO A 124 -18.00 -7.99 0.60
N TYR A 125 -17.05 -8.85 0.21
CA TYR A 125 -17.24 -9.89 -0.80
C TYR A 125 -17.03 -11.30 -0.28
N ILE A 126 -16.84 -11.44 1.05
CA ILE A 126 -16.53 -12.74 1.68
C ILE A 126 -17.74 -13.26 2.44
N ASP A 127 -18.35 -14.31 1.89
CA ASP A 127 -19.49 -14.99 2.50
C ASP A 127 -19.08 -16.28 3.25
N SER A 128 -17.87 -16.79 3.00
CA SER A 128 -17.38 -18.06 3.54
C SER A 128 -15.91 -17.95 3.96
N GLY A 129 -15.46 -18.94 4.73
CA GLY A 129 -14.04 -19.04 5.14
C GLY A 129 -13.11 -19.51 4.01
N GLU A 130 -13.62 -19.96 2.85
CA GLU A 130 -12.83 -20.40 1.70
C GLU A 130 -12.94 -19.40 0.56
N LEU A 131 -11.77 -18.97 0.03
CA LEU A 131 -11.66 -17.99 -1.03
C LEU A 131 -10.99 -18.62 -2.25
N LEU A 132 -11.64 -18.46 -3.41
CA LEU A 132 -11.02 -18.63 -4.71
C LEU A 132 -10.64 -17.24 -5.23
N ILE A 133 -9.34 -16.99 -5.34
CA ILE A 133 -8.80 -15.73 -5.80
C ILE A 133 -8.31 -15.93 -7.23
N GLU A 134 -8.84 -15.14 -8.14
CA GLU A 134 -8.40 -15.08 -9.53
C GLU A 134 -7.93 -13.66 -9.83
N MET A 135 -6.77 -13.54 -10.47
CA MET A 135 -6.23 -12.24 -10.82
C MET A 135 -5.76 -12.26 -12.26
N GLU A 136 -5.96 -11.15 -12.94
CA GLU A 136 -5.43 -10.90 -14.28
C GLU A 136 -4.52 -9.69 -14.20
N GLY A 137 -3.26 -9.87 -14.56
CA GLY A 137 -2.26 -8.81 -14.54
C GLY A 137 -1.68 -8.57 -15.91
N TYR A 138 -1.59 -7.30 -16.29
CA TYR A 138 -0.92 -6.89 -17.51
C TYR A 138 0.44 -6.28 -17.20
N ASN A 139 1.49 -6.82 -17.86
CA ASN A 139 2.83 -6.30 -17.79
C ASN A 139 3.18 -5.53 -19.05
N ARG A 140 3.19 -4.22 -18.95
CA ARG A 140 3.61 -3.37 -20.07
C ARG A 140 5.09 -3.54 -20.39
N SER A 141 5.41 -3.76 -21.66
CA SER A 141 6.78 -3.97 -22.13
C SER A 141 7.58 -2.69 -22.30
N LYS A 142 6.94 -1.54 -22.30
CA LYS A 142 7.61 -0.31 -22.69
C LYS A 142 7.90 0.63 -21.56
N PRO A 143 9.18 0.95 -21.38
CA PRO A 143 9.66 2.03 -20.54
C PRO A 143 9.80 3.31 -21.36
N ASP A 144 8.89 3.68 -22.23
CA ASP A 144 9.26 4.60 -23.31
C ASP A 144 8.77 6.03 -23.11
N ASP A 145 8.74 6.49 -21.89
CA ASP A 145 8.86 7.93 -21.71
C ASP A 145 10.29 8.25 -21.28
N GLU A 146 11.15 8.58 -22.26
CA GLU A 146 12.50 9.11 -21.99
C GLU A 146 12.45 10.37 -21.12
N ARG A 147 11.27 11.00 -21.01
CA ARG A 147 10.99 12.16 -20.18
C ARG A 147 10.72 11.80 -18.71
N ASN A 148 10.45 10.54 -18.40
CA ASN A 148 10.28 10.09 -17.04
C ASN A 148 11.30 9.00 -16.67
N PRO A 149 12.44 9.39 -16.05
CA PRO A 149 13.50 8.45 -15.65
C PRO A 149 13.03 7.34 -14.71
N ASP A 150 11.94 7.56 -13.95
CA ASP A 150 11.41 6.55 -13.05
C ASP A 150 10.64 5.45 -13.78
N SER A 151 10.08 5.75 -14.94
CA SER A 151 9.48 4.73 -15.82
C SER A 151 10.54 3.77 -16.39
N MET A 152 11.77 4.21 -16.48
CA MET A 152 12.89 3.37 -16.95
C MET A 152 13.30 2.29 -15.97
N LYS A 153 13.00 2.45 -14.67
CA LYS A 153 13.26 1.43 -13.64
C LYS A 153 12.39 0.18 -13.82
N LEU A 154 11.31 0.31 -14.57
CA LEU A 154 10.39 -0.79 -14.91
C LEU A 154 10.80 -1.53 -16.20
N LYS A 155 11.97 -1.24 -16.75
CA LYS A 155 12.48 -1.85 -17.99
C LYS A 155 12.56 -3.37 -17.90
N GLY A 156 11.83 -4.01 -18.81
CA GLY A 156 11.90 -5.45 -19.00
C GLY A 156 11.50 -6.22 -17.76
N CYS A 157 10.39 -5.82 -17.16
CA CYS A 157 9.95 -6.20 -15.85
C CYS A 157 9.86 -7.72 -15.69
N ARG A 158 10.98 -8.32 -15.43
CA ARG A 158 11.00 -9.57 -14.68
C ARG A 158 10.70 -9.20 -13.23
N GLN A 159 9.51 -9.52 -12.77
CA GLN A 159 9.14 -9.30 -11.38
C GLN A 159 9.47 -10.53 -10.57
N GLU A 160 10.14 -10.32 -9.46
CA GLU A 160 10.26 -11.32 -8.43
C GLU A 160 8.98 -11.32 -7.60
N PHE A 161 8.36 -12.50 -7.46
CA PHE A 161 7.18 -12.66 -6.63
C PHE A 161 7.56 -12.59 -5.15
N GLN A 162 7.05 -11.56 -4.46
CA GLN A 162 7.35 -11.31 -3.06
C GLN A 162 6.30 -11.90 -2.09
N GLY A 163 5.32 -12.63 -2.61
CA GLY A 163 4.25 -13.25 -1.86
C GLY A 163 2.88 -12.61 -2.11
N LEU A 164 1.85 -13.38 -1.84
CA LEU A 164 0.45 -12.97 -1.81
C LEU A 164 -0.08 -13.25 -0.40
N TYR A 165 -0.75 -12.28 0.20
CA TYR A 165 -1.12 -12.36 1.61
C TYR A 165 -2.58 -12.01 1.83
N LEU A 166 -3.26 -12.77 2.71
CA LEU A 166 -4.38 -12.22 3.45
C LEU A 166 -3.81 -11.36 4.59
N ALA A 167 -4.39 -10.20 4.81
CA ALA A 167 -3.94 -9.28 5.84
C ALA A 167 -5.13 -8.68 6.60
N THR A 168 -4.92 -8.41 7.87
CA THR A 168 -5.76 -7.49 8.65
C THR A 168 -5.01 -6.18 8.85
N VAL A 169 -5.72 -5.08 8.78
CA VAL A 169 -5.15 -3.74 8.83
C VAL A 169 -5.47 -3.08 10.16
N ASN A 170 -4.48 -2.47 10.75
CA ASN A 170 -4.65 -1.59 11.90
C ASN A 170 -5.28 -0.28 11.43
N GLN A 171 -6.56 -0.09 11.70
CA GLN A 171 -7.33 1.06 11.24
C GLN A 171 -6.86 2.37 11.87
N ASP A 172 -6.46 2.37 13.14
CA ASP A 172 -5.91 3.55 13.81
C ASP A 172 -4.62 4.00 13.14
N ALA A 173 -3.71 3.06 12.86
CA ALA A 173 -2.46 3.35 12.17
C ALA A 173 -2.68 3.79 10.71
N LEU A 174 -3.65 3.20 10.02
CA LEU A 174 -3.99 3.56 8.64
C LEU A 174 -4.55 4.99 8.56
N SER A 175 -5.47 5.34 9.46
CA SER A 175 -6.06 6.67 9.54
C SER A 175 -4.98 7.72 9.80
N LEU A 176 -4.19 7.53 10.84
CA LEU A 176 -3.09 8.44 11.17
C LEU A 176 -2.08 8.56 10.01
N PHE A 177 -1.78 7.46 9.33
CA PHE A 177 -0.85 7.48 8.19
C PHE A 177 -1.36 8.36 7.05
N TYR A 178 -2.65 8.30 6.71
CA TYR A 178 -3.22 9.16 5.67
C TYR A 178 -3.27 10.63 6.09
N ASP A 179 -3.60 10.94 7.34
CA ASP A 179 -3.53 12.30 7.88
C ASP A 179 -2.11 12.85 7.77
N LEU A 180 -1.12 12.07 8.18
CA LEU A 180 0.29 12.47 8.07
C LEU A 180 0.71 12.71 6.63
N GLN A 181 0.33 11.84 5.69
CA GLN A 181 0.66 12.05 4.27
C GLN A 181 0.07 13.35 3.74
N LEU A 182 -1.23 13.56 3.96
CA LEU A 182 -1.93 14.77 3.52
C LEU A 182 -1.27 16.04 4.10
N LEU A 183 -1.10 16.07 5.42
CA LEU A 183 -0.58 17.25 6.11
C LEU A 183 0.90 17.52 5.78
N LEU A 184 1.70 16.49 5.56
CA LEU A 184 3.07 16.61 5.07
C LEU A 184 3.12 17.19 3.66
N ASP A 185 2.25 16.76 2.75
CA ASP A 185 2.19 17.32 1.40
C ASP A 185 1.77 18.78 1.43
N VAL A 186 0.81 19.15 2.29
CA VAL A 186 0.43 20.55 2.54
C VAL A 186 1.61 21.34 3.09
N SER A 187 2.35 20.80 4.06
CA SER A 187 3.51 21.49 4.68
C SER A 187 4.66 21.75 3.70
N LYS A 188 4.78 20.92 2.66
CA LYS A 188 5.78 21.07 1.59
C LYS A 188 5.31 21.97 0.45
N SER A 189 4.01 22.22 0.35
CA SER A 189 3.42 22.99 -0.74
C SER A 189 3.76 24.47 -0.65
N THR A 190 4.24 25.04 -1.76
CA THR A 190 4.53 26.47 -1.88
C THR A 190 3.30 27.37 -2.02
N TYR A 191 2.11 26.76 -2.17
CA TYR A 191 0.84 27.50 -2.22
C TYR A 191 0.42 28.06 -0.85
N PHE A 192 0.94 27.52 0.23
CA PHE A 192 0.66 27.96 1.58
C PHE A 192 1.76 28.90 2.08
N ASN A 193 1.39 29.84 2.95
CA ASN A 193 2.38 30.76 3.53
C ASN A 193 3.38 30.00 4.43
N GLU A 194 4.54 30.61 4.64
CA GLU A 194 5.64 29.98 5.37
C GLU A 194 5.28 29.71 6.85
N ASP A 195 4.51 30.60 7.47
CA ASP A 195 4.13 30.46 8.89
C ASP A 195 3.19 29.28 9.09
N TYR A 196 2.24 29.07 8.17
CA TYR A 196 1.36 27.89 8.20
C TYR A 196 2.14 26.59 8.00
N ARG A 197 3.08 26.56 7.07
CA ARG A 197 3.94 25.41 6.85
C ARG A 197 4.81 25.09 8.06
N LYS A 198 5.38 26.09 8.71
CA LYS A 198 6.14 25.93 9.97
C LYS A 198 5.26 25.42 11.09
N PHE A 199 4.06 25.96 11.22
CA PHE A 199 3.07 25.50 12.18
C PHE A 199 2.74 24.03 11.97
N LEU A 200 2.38 23.62 10.74
CA LEU A 200 2.07 22.20 10.44
C LEU A 200 3.26 21.29 10.78
N ASN A 201 4.47 21.64 10.38
CA ASN A 201 5.65 20.84 10.68
C ASN A 201 5.87 20.69 12.19
N GLN A 202 5.63 21.75 12.96
CA GLN A 202 5.74 21.71 14.41
C GLN A 202 4.68 20.79 15.03
N GLU A 203 3.41 20.98 14.64
CA GLU A 203 2.30 20.20 15.20
C GLU A 203 2.37 18.71 14.80
N LEU A 204 2.79 18.40 13.59
CA LEU A 204 3.03 17.02 13.17
C LEU A 204 4.16 16.35 13.96
N ASN A 205 5.22 17.09 14.27
CA ASN A 205 6.28 16.58 15.14
C ASN A 205 5.77 16.35 16.58
N ASN A 206 4.97 17.29 17.10
CA ASN A 206 4.38 17.15 18.42
C ASN A 206 3.46 15.92 18.49
N ALA A 207 2.56 15.75 17.51
CA ALA A 207 1.70 14.58 17.43
C ALA A 207 2.49 13.27 17.42
N LEU A 208 3.53 13.19 16.60
CA LEU A 208 4.35 11.98 16.49
C LEU A 208 5.21 11.72 17.73
N ASN A 209 5.36 12.67 18.66
CA ASN A 209 6.01 12.44 19.94
C ASN A 209 5.14 11.65 20.92
N GLU A 210 3.83 11.52 20.67
CA GLU A 210 2.93 10.65 21.44
C GLU A 210 3.22 9.15 21.19
N ILE A 211 3.91 8.81 20.09
CA ILE A 211 4.22 7.44 19.71
C ILE A 211 5.63 7.08 20.16
N ASP A 212 5.75 5.98 20.91
CA ASP A 212 7.05 5.36 21.17
C ASP A 212 7.55 4.60 19.94
N PHE A 213 8.35 5.30 19.13
CA PHE A 213 8.93 4.73 17.92
C PHE A 213 10.02 3.67 18.18
N GLU A 214 10.56 3.59 19.38
CA GLU A 214 11.50 2.52 19.74
C GLU A 214 10.73 1.21 19.87
N THR A 215 9.68 1.20 20.68
CA THR A 215 8.76 0.05 20.81
C THR A 215 8.09 -0.28 19.48
N LEU A 216 7.61 0.69 18.72
CA LEU A 216 7.02 0.47 17.39
C LEU A 216 8.01 -0.26 16.45
N ARG A 217 9.28 0.11 16.45
CA ARG A 217 10.30 -0.54 15.62
C ARG A 217 10.61 -1.96 16.10
N GLU A 218 10.62 -2.21 17.39
CA GLU A 218 10.70 -3.58 17.92
C GLU A 218 9.55 -4.43 17.42
N CYS A 219 8.35 -3.85 17.42
CA CYS A 219 7.14 -4.47 16.96
C CYS A 219 7.14 -4.85 15.48
N ILE A 220 7.71 -4.02 14.61
CA ILE A 220 7.80 -4.32 13.17
C ILE A 220 8.74 -5.52 12.90
N GLY A 221 9.67 -5.80 13.83
CA GLY A 221 10.63 -6.90 13.68
C GLY A 221 11.66 -6.69 12.57
N GLN A 222 12.68 -7.58 12.52
CA GLN A 222 13.68 -7.58 11.45
C GLN A 222 13.15 -8.18 10.15
N ASN A 223 12.11 -9.03 10.23
CA ASN A 223 11.46 -9.68 9.08
C ASN A 223 9.99 -9.26 9.03
N GLN A 224 9.68 -8.34 8.19
CA GLN A 224 8.49 -7.53 7.97
C GLN A 224 7.17 -8.26 7.67
N GLU A 225 6.99 -9.53 8.01
CA GLU A 225 5.88 -10.34 7.49
C GLU A 225 4.68 -10.45 8.42
N SER A 226 4.84 -10.24 9.70
CA SER A 226 3.75 -10.05 10.70
C SER A 226 4.38 -9.61 12.00
N PRO A 227 3.74 -8.76 12.78
CA PRO A 227 4.19 -8.52 14.13
C PRO A 227 4.02 -9.83 14.92
N SER A 228 5.11 -10.55 15.18
CA SER A 228 5.13 -11.56 16.23
C SER A 228 5.23 -10.85 17.57
N MET A 229 4.13 -10.23 17.96
CA MET A 229 4.16 -9.29 19.07
C MET A 229 3.53 -9.85 20.33
N GLU A 230 4.17 -9.53 21.42
CA GLU A 230 3.46 -9.49 22.70
C GLU A 230 2.31 -8.50 22.57
N ARG A 231 1.08 -8.97 22.74
CA ARG A 231 -0.15 -8.18 22.59
C ARG A 231 -0.13 -6.88 23.39
N GLU A 232 0.55 -6.88 24.52
CA GLU A 232 0.71 -5.74 25.41
C GLU A 232 1.53 -4.60 24.74
N LYS A 233 2.64 -4.93 24.11
CA LYS A 233 3.45 -3.94 23.36
C LYS A 233 2.70 -3.37 22.16
N TYR A 234 1.94 -4.22 21.47
CA TYR A 234 1.11 -3.78 20.37
C TYR A 234 0.07 -2.76 20.80
N GLU A 235 -0.66 -3.07 21.88
CA GLU A 235 -1.68 -2.16 22.42
C GLU A 235 -1.07 -0.86 22.93
N TYR A 236 0.09 -0.92 23.58
CA TYR A 236 0.82 0.27 24.01
C TYR A 236 1.17 1.19 22.84
N VAL A 237 1.66 0.65 21.71
CA VAL A 237 1.92 1.44 20.51
C VAL A 237 0.62 2.00 19.94
N ASN A 238 -0.46 1.23 19.92
CA ASN A 238 -1.76 1.70 19.45
C ASN A 238 -2.34 2.84 20.29
N GLU A 239 -2.14 2.82 21.60
CA GLU A 239 -2.52 3.95 22.47
C GLU A 239 -1.79 5.23 22.04
N GLY A 240 -0.49 5.15 21.77
CA GLY A 240 0.28 6.28 21.24
C GLY A 240 -0.22 6.75 19.87
N ILE A 241 -0.60 5.83 18.99
CA ILE A 241 -1.18 6.15 17.67
C ILE A 241 -2.51 6.89 17.81
N ARG A 242 -3.40 6.42 18.69
CA ARG A 242 -4.68 7.10 18.99
C ARG A 242 -4.45 8.49 19.60
N ALA A 243 -3.47 8.62 20.51
CA ALA A 243 -3.10 9.90 21.10
C ALA A 243 -2.59 10.88 20.03
N ALA A 244 -1.75 10.43 19.12
CA ALA A 244 -1.25 11.23 17.99
C ALA A 244 -2.40 11.70 17.07
N SER A 245 -3.36 10.83 16.75
CA SER A 245 -4.55 11.20 15.96
C SER A 245 -5.41 12.24 16.69
N ALA A 246 -5.65 12.05 17.98
CA ALA A 246 -6.40 13.02 18.79
C ALA A 246 -5.67 14.37 18.92
N TYR A 247 -4.34 14.35 18.94
CA TYR A 247 -3.53 15.57 18.91
C TYR A 247 -3.71 16.34 17.61
N ILE A 248 -3.65 15.67 16.45
CA ILE A 248 -3.87 16.27 15.14
C ILE A 248 -5.27 16.87 15.04
N GLU A 249 -6.29 16.14 15.43
CA GLU A 249 -7.67 16.62 15.43
C GLU A 249 -7.80 17.92 16.20
N LYS A 250 -7.33 17.94 17.44
CA LYS A 250 -7.44 19.09 18.33
C LYS A 250 -6.61 20.28 17.90
N HIS A 251 -5.36 20.07 17.48
CA HIS A 251 -4.39 21.15 17.28
C HIS A 251 -4.28 21.63 15.84
N ILE A 252 -4.69 20.80 14.87
CA ILE A 252 -4.64 21.16 13.45
C ILE A 252 -6.05 21.35 12.89
N TYR A 253 -6.92 20.34 12.98
CA TYR A 253 -8.23 20.41 12.34
C TYR A 253 -9.23 21.28 13.07
N GLU A 254 -9.21 21.31 14.39
CA GLU A 254 -10.06 22.19 15.20
C GLU A 254 -9.47 23.58 15.44
N ASN A 255 -8.23 23.82 15.01
CA ASN A 255 -7.55 25.12 15.20
C ASN A 255 -8.22 26.21 14.36
N GLY A 256 -8.92 27.14 15.04
CA GLY A 256 -9.69 28.21 14.39
C GLY A 256 -8.86 29.21 13.60
N ASP A 257 -7.58 29.42 13.99
CA ASP A 257 -6.70 30.41 13.36
C ASP A 257 -6.28 30.04 11.94
N PHE A 258 -6.34 28.75 11.61
CA PHE A 258 -5.95 28.20 10.32
C PHE A 258 -7.10 27.53 9.56
N ARG A 259 -8.32 27.60 10.05
CA ARG A 259 -9.48 27.10 9.32
C ARG A 259 -9.67 27.88 8.03
N GLY A 260 -9.49 27.18 6.92
CA GLY A 260 -9.83 27.71 5.61
C GLY A 260 -11.33 28.00 5.51
N SER A 261 -11.70 29.15 4.96
CA SER A 261 -13.08 29.43 4.55
C SER A 261 -13.21 29.09 3.08
N GLY A 262 -13.93 28.04 2.75
CA GLY A 262 -14.13 27.66 1.35
C GLY A 262 -15.01 26.42 1.21
N ASN A 263 -15.62 26.27 0.04
CA ASN A 263 -16.34 25.07 -0.33
C ASN A 263 -15.47 24.23 -1.25
N VAL A 264 -15.31 22.96 -0.93
CA VAL A 264 -14.63 21.97 -1.78
C VAL A 264 -15.69 21.12 -2.46
N ALA A 265 -15.72 21.15 -3.79
CA ALA A 265 -16.52 20.22 -4.57
C ALA A 265 -15.64 19.03 -4.98
N LEU A 266 -15.98 17.83 -4.51
CA LEU A 266 -15.34 16.60 -4.95
C LEU A 266 -16.08 16.09 -6.19
N VAL A 267 -15.42 16.15 -7.35
CA VAL A 267 -15.95 15.62 -8.60
C VAL A 267 -15.13 14.38 -8.97
N GLY A 268 -15.79 13.24 -9.03
CA GLY A 268 -15.18 12.03 -9.56
C GLY A 268 -14.78 12.25 -11.02
N HIS A 269 -13.52 12.06 -11.34
CA HIS A 269 -12.99 12.14 -12.68
C HIS A 269 -12.11 10.95 -12.99
N SER A 270 -12.27 10.38 -14.17
CA SER A 270 -11.40 9.33 -14.69
C SER A 270 -10.78 9.82 -15.98
N HIS A 271 -9.47 9.86 -16.04
CA HIS A 271 -8.71 10.15 -17.24
C HIS A 271 -8.14 8.85 -17.80
N LEU A 272 -8.55 8.49 -19.01
CA LEU A 272 -8.05 7.32 -19.70
C LEU A 272 -7.32 7.77 -20.97
N ASP A 273 -6.02 7.59 -21.00
CA ASP A 273 -5.22 7.77 -22.21
C ASP A 273 -5.38 6.56 -23.10
N ILE A 274 -6.07 6.72 -24.22
CA ILE A 274 -6.21 5.66 -25.21
C ILE A 274 -4.85 5.43 -25.89
N ALA A 275 -4.36 4.19 -25.81
CA ALA A 275 -3.11 3.75 -26.42
C ALA A 275 -1.81 4.45 -25.93
N TYR A 276 -1.82 5.09 -24.78
CA TYR A 276 -0.62 5.68 -24.20
C TYR A 276 0.26 4.63 -23.51
N TYR A 277 -0.32 3.90 -22.53
CA TYR A 277 0.35 2.78 -21.85
C TYR A 277 -0.28 1.43 -22.16
N TRP A 278 -1.53 1.42 -22.61
CA TRP A 278 -2.27 0.23 -22.99
C TRP A 278 -2.29 0.04 -24.49
N ARG A 279 -2.39 -1.18 -24.91
CA ARG A 279 -2.70 -1.47 -26.31
C ARG A 279 -4.17 -1.16 -26.59
N ARG A 280 -4.47 -0.77 -27.83
CA ARG A 280 -5.84 -0.50 -28.28
C ARG A 280 -6.82 -1.67 -28.11
N ILE A 281 -6.29 -2.87 -27.85
CA ILE A 281 -7.06 -4.11 -27.67
C ILE A 281 -7.41 -4.41 -26.21
N HIS A 282 -6.97 -3.58 -25.27
CA HIS A 282 -7.29 -3.72 -23.86
C HIS A 282 -8.63 -3.10 -23.49
#